data_a6e575d1622ed0d3082fda345b8f6c16
#
_entry.id   a6e575d1622ed0d3082fda345b8f6c16
#
_cell.length_a   1.000
_cell.length_b   1.000
_cell.length_c   1.000
_cell.angle_alpha   90.00
_cell.angle_beta   90.00
_cell.angle_gamma   90.00
#
_symmetry.space_group_name_H-M   'P 1'
#
loop_
_entity.id
_entity.type
_entity.pdbx_description
1 polymer ?
#
loop_
_entity_poly.entity_id
_entity_poly.type
_entity_poly.pdbx_seq_one_letter_code
_entity_poly.pdbx_strand_id
1 'polypeptide(L)'
;FDNLPYDLRQPADLPDALKANIINESDINLKNDNITFSNCRAIINEILKTTPNIGHINIIRADDGIARDLPPFVSYKDDYYPHLALKVALKYLKDTEGLDINRFKIDKNANLVLGKRVIPLNYEGSAILNWYGPSGLTNKNTFEYVPVWKVEKTMYEGAKLIPQDYFKGKIIYIGTSATSLFDLKSVPTDRIFPGVEIHTTFLNNILDNNFIKRVPMPVDIALSLLLSLFVGLIVIR
;
A
#
# COMPACT_ATOMS: atom_id res chain seq x y z
N PHE A 1 16.93 -15.90 1.01
CA PHE A 1 17.03 -15.35 -0.37
C PHE A 1 18.27 -15.89 -1.11
N ASP A 2 19.29 -16.36 -0.42
CA ASP A 2 20.53 -16.85 -1.05
C ASP A 2 20.41 -18.23 -1.71
N ASN A 3 19.31 -18.93 -1.55
CA ASN A 3 19.07 -20.27 -2.10
C ASN A 3 18.16 -20.30 -3.35
N LEU A 4 17.86 -19.15 -3.94
CA LEU A 4 17.14 -19.09 -5.22
C LEU A 4 18.09 -19.49 -6.37
N PRO A 5 17.61 -20.22 -7.39
CA PRO A 5 18.37 -20.49 -8.61
C PRO A 5 18.99 -19.21 -9.19
N TYR A 6 20.19 -19.31 -9.73
CA TYR A 6 20.98 -18.17 -10.21
C TYR A 6 20.25 -17.34 -11.26
N ASP A 7 19.46 -17.97 -12.13
CA ASP A 7 18.61 -17.36 -13.17
C ASP A 7 17.52 -16.44 -12.61
N LEU A 8 17.06 -16.69 -11.37
CA LEU A 8 16.09 -15.85 -10.68
C LEU A 8 16.72 -14.66 -9.94
N ARG A 9 18.06 -14.57 -9.91
CA ARG A 9 18.81 -13.47 -9.28
C ARG A 9 19.22 -12.39 -10.25
N GLN A 10 19.11 -12.64 -11.55
CA GLN A 10 19.44 -11.65 -12.58
C GLN A 10 18.35 -10.57 -12.66
N PRO A 11 18.73 -9.29 -12.85
CA PRO A 11 17.75 -8.24 -13.11
C PRO A 11 17.01 -8.59 -14.41
N ALA A 12 15.76 -9.01 -14.27
CA ALA A 12 14.93 -9.29 -15.42
C ALA A 12 14.71 -8.00 -16.20
N ASP A 13 14.83 -8.06 -17.52
CA ASP A 13 14.29 -6.98 -18.35
C ASP A 13 12.78 -6.95 -18.18
N LEU A 14 12.28 -5.77 -17.78
CA LEU A 14 10.86 -5.60 -17.60
C LEU A 14 10.14 -5.75 -18.93
N PRO A 15 9.10 -6.59 -19.00
CA PRO A 15 8.27 -6.67 -20.19
C PRO A 15 7.74 -5.28 -20.58
N ASP A 16 7.65 -4.99 -21.88
CA ASP A 16 7.17 -3.69 -22.39
C ASP A 16 5.79 -3.31 -21.86
N ALA A 17 4.95 -4.28 -21.56
CA ALA A 17 3.66 -4.04 -20.90
C ALA A 17 3.76 -3.36 -19.52
N LEU A 18 4.88 -3.51 -18.82
CA LEU A 18 5.12 -2.81 -17.55
C LEU A 18 5.56 -1.37 -17.76
N LYS A 19 6.22 -1.05 -18.86
CA LYS A 19 6.63 0.31 -19.20
C LYS A 19 5.46 1.27 -19.32
N ALA A 20 4.28 0.78 -19.70
CA ALA A 20 3.03 1.56 -19.72
C ALA A 20 2.54 2.00 -18.32
N ASN A 21 3.14 1.46 -17.26
CA ASN A 21 2.81 1.82 -15.86
C ASN A 21 3.85 2.72 -15.20
N ILE A 22 4.90 3.11 -15.95
CA ILE A 22 5.94 4.03 -15.47
C ILE A 22 5.31 5.41 -15.27
N ILE A 23 5.71 6.05 -14.19
CA ILE A 23 5.40 7.44 -13.90
C ILE A 23 6.67 8.25 -14.18
N ASN A 24 6.56 9.32 -14.95
CA ASN A 24 7.72 10.13 -15.31
C ASN A 24 8.30 10.84 -14.08
N GLU A 25 9.60 10.84 -13.95
CA GLU A 25 10.35 11.50 -12.87
C GLU A 25 10.02 13.00 -12.76
N SER A 26 9.71 13.68 -13.88
CA SER A 26 9.29 15.08 -13.90
C SER A 26 8.04 15.36 -13.08
N ASP A 27 7.19 14.33 -12.88
CA ASP A 27 5.95 14.42 -12.14
C ASP A 27 6.15 14.07 -10.66
N ILE A 28 7.28 13.41 -10.34
CA ILE A 28 7.63 12.94 -9.00
C ILE A 28 8.99 13.55 -8.60
N ASN A 29 8.97 14.73 -8.03
CA ASN A 29 10.18 15.33 -7.45
C ASN A 29 10.44 14.71 -6.04
N LEU A 30 10.68 13.40 -6.01
CA LEU A 30 11.15 12.69 -4.81
C LEU A 30 12.65 12.93 -4.68
N LYS A 31 13.04 13.80 -3.77
CA LYS A 31 14.45 14.09 -3.46
C LYS A 31 15.20 12.93 -2.79
N ASN A 32 14.54 11.80 -2.52
CA ASN A 32 15.10 10.66 -1.80
C ASN A 32 14.87 9.36 -2.59
N ASP A 33 15.94 8.85 -3.17
CA ASP A 33 16.03 7.54 -3.83
C ASP A 33 15.98 6.34 -2.85
N ASN A 34 15.41 6.53 -1.66
CA ASN A 34 15.52 5.57 -0.57
C ASN A 34 14.77 4.26 -0.82
N ILE A 35 13.87 4.20 -1.83
CA ILE A 35 13.11 2.99 -2.15
C ILE A 35 13.46 2.52 -3.56
N THR A 36 14.75 2.28 -3.78
CA THR A 36 15.26 1.75 -5.05
C THR A 36 15.49 0.26 -4.92
N PHE A 37 15.00 -0.51 -5.89
CA PHE A 37 15.20 -1.95 -5.97
C PHE A 37 16.14 -2.32 -7.11
N SER A 38 17.09 -3.19 -6.84
CA SER A 38 18.03 -3.73 -7.85
C SER A 38 17.45 -4.88 -8.66
N ASN A 39 16.40 -5.52 -8.14
CA ASN A 39 15.76 -6.68 -8.75
C ASN A 39 14.25 -6.51 -8.82
N CYS A 40 13.65 -6.99 -9.91
CA CYS A 40 12.21 -7.01 -10.11
C CYS A 40 11.75 -8.43 -10.45
N ARG A 41 10.64 -8.85 -9.83
CA ARG A 41 9.91 -10.05 -10.25
C ARG A 41 8.58 -9.59 -10.83
N ALA A 42 8.46 -9.69 -12.14
CA ALA A 42 7.21 -9.38 -12.84
C ALA A 42 6.22 -10.57 -12.77
N ILE A 43 4.94 -10.29 -13.03
CA ILE A 43 3.94 -11.31 -13.30
C ILE A 43 4.27 -12.01 -14.62
N ILE A 44 3.83 -13.24 -14.79
CA ILE A 44 4.01 -13.99 -16.04
C ILE A 44 3.39 -13.26 -17.23
N ASN A 45 4.03 -13.37 -18.38
CA ASN A 45 3.65 -12.65 -19.61
C ASN A 45 2.21 -12.88 -20.06
N GLU A 46 1.66 -14.06 -19.81
CA GLU A 46 0.29 -14.43 -20.16
C GLU A 46 -0.73 -13.55 -19.44
N ILE A 47 -0.48 -13.26 -18.15
CA ILE A 47 -1.33 -12.35 -17.37
C ILE A 47 -1.07 -10.91 -17.77
N LEU A 48 0.19 -10.52 -17.98
CA LEU A 48 0.57 -9.16 -18.40
C LEU A 48 -0.13 -8.71 -19.68
N LYS A 49 -0.32 -9.62 -20.63
CA LYS A 49 -1.03 -9.34 -21.90
C LYS A 49 -2.50 -9.03 -21.71
N THR A 50 -3.11 -9.52 -20.64
CA THR A 50 -4.55 -9.35 -20.36
C THR A 50 -4.88 -8.21 -19.43
N THR A 51 -3.90 -7.71 -18.67
CA THR A 51 -4.09 -6.59 -17.71
C THR A 51 -2.98 -5.55 -17.83
N PRO A 52 -3.29 -4.37 -18.36
CA PRO A 52 -2.32 -3.27 -18.45
C PRO A 52 -2.12 -2.53 -17.12
N ASN A 53 -3.01 -2.74 -16.13
CA ASN A 53 -2.99 -2.00 -14.87
C ASN A 53 -2.27 -2.78 -13.77
N ILE A 54 -0.96 -2.55 -13.66
CA ILE A 54 -0.09 -3.24 -12.71
C ILE A 54 0.52 -2.23 -11.76
N GLY A 55 0.65 -2.61 -10.51
CA GLY A 55 1.34 -1.87 -9.47
C GLY A 55 2.21 -2.80 -8.62
N HIS A 56 3.22 -2.24 -7.97
CA HIS A 56 4.03 -3.01 -7.03
C HIS A 56 3.23 -3.33 -5.75
N ILE A 57 3.64 -4.38 -5.05
CA ILE A 57 3.04 -4.85 -3.80
C ILE A 57 4.09 -4.93 -2.67
N ASN A 58 5.16 -4.16 -2.77
CA ASN A 58 6.22 -4.20 -1.77
C ASN A 58 5.72 -3.63 -0.43
N ILE A 59 5.96 -4.38 0.63
CA ILE A 59 5.72 -4.00 2.01
C ILE A 59 7.08 -3.87 2.70
N ILE A 60 7.44 -2.66 3.09
CA ILE A 60 8.66 -2.38 3.81
C ILE A 60 8.38 -2.56 5.30
N ARG A 61 9.26 -3.25 5.99
CA ARG A 61 9.20 -3.44 7.44
C ARG A 61 10.30 -2.63 8.09
N ALA A 62 9.97 -1.99 9.20
CA ALA A 62 10.96 -1.36 10.05
C ALA A 62 11.91 -2.42 10.66
N ASP A 63 12.99 -1.98 11.33
CA ASP A 63 14.01 -2.86 11.92
C ASP A 63 13.43 -3.83 12.97
N ASP A 64 12.31 -3.47 13.60
CA ASP A 64 11.56 -4.34 14.52
C ASP A 64 10.63 -5.35 13.82
N GLY A 65 10.66 -5.40 12.49
CA GLY A 65 9.88 -6.32 11.68
C GLY A 65 8.42 -5.91 11.45
N ILE A 66 7.95 -4.77 11.99
CA ILE A 66 6.57 -4.29 11.88
C ILE A 66 6.42 -3.40 10.65
N ALA A 67 5.40 -3.67 9.83
CA ALA A 67 5.02 -2.81 8.71
C ALA A 67 4.10 -1.69 9.23
N ARG A 68 4.53 -0.44 9.11
CA ARG A 68 3.77 0.75 9.56
C ARG A 68 3.36 1.65 8.43
N ASP A 69 4.13 1.64 7.36
CA ASP A 69 3.95 2.52 6.21
C ASP A 69 4.14 1.76 4.90
N LEU A 70 3.68 2.37 3.82
CA LEU A 70 3.84 1.85 2.48
C LEU A 70 4.33 2.94 1.53
N PRO A 71 5.26 2.58 0.61
CA PRO A 71 5.68 3.48 -0.43
C PRO A 71 4.60 3.59 -1.52
N PRO A 72 4.12 4.79 -1.86
CA PRO A 72 3.25 4.98 -3.01
C PRO A 72 3.94 4.65 -4.34
N PHE A 73 5.27 4.79 -4.37
CA PHE A 73 6.12 4.51 -5.51
C PHE A 73 7.38 3.77 -5.09
N VAL A 74 7.91 2.98 -6.00
CA VAL A 74 9.25 2.40 -5.91
C VAL A 74 10.02 2.70 -7.18
N SER A 75 11.34 2.87 -7.07
CA SER A 75 12.21 3.03 -8.23
C SER A 75 12.85 1.70 -8.62
N TYR A 76 12.93 1.45 -9.93
CA TYR A 76 13.68 0.35 -10.52
C TYR A 76 14.23 0.80 -11.88
N LYS A 77 15.55 0.71 -12.08
CA LYS A 77 16.25 1.17 -13.30
C LYS A 77 15.87 2.63 -13.69
N ASP A 78 15.88 3.52 -12.69
CA ASP A 78 15.57 4.96 -12.83
C ASP A 78 14.09 5.28 -13.17
N ASP A 79 13.25 4.28 -13.28
CA ASP A 79 11.81 4.43 -13.50
C ASP A 79 11.03 4.28 -12.21
N TYR A 80 9.91 5.02 -12.06
CA TYR A 80 9.02 4.94 -10.90
C TYR A 80 7.77 4.10 -11.20
N TYR A 81 7.49 3.17 -10.30
CA TYR A 81 6.34 2.26 -10.38
C TYR A 81 5.38 2.52 -9.23
N PRO A 82 4.08 2.76 -9.50
CA PRO A 82 3.10 3.01 -8.47
C PRO A 82 2.75 1.73 -7.71
N HIS A 83 2.40 1.90 -6.44
CA HIS A 83 1.80 0.82 -5.63
C HIS A 83 0.43 0.41 -6.18
N LEU A 84 0.08 -0.88 -6.07
CA LEU A 84 -1.19 -1.43 -6.55
C LEU A 84 -2.40 -0.65 -6.01
N ALA A 85 -2.42 -0.35 -4.72
CA ALA A 85 -3.51 0.42 -4.12
C ALA A 85 -3.63 1.84 -4.70
N LEU A 86 -2.49 2.50 -4.96
CA LEU A 86 -2.48 3.81 -5.62
C LEU A 86 -3.03 3.71 -7.04
N LYS A 87 -2.64 2.69 -7.80
CA LYS A 87 -3.14 2.45 -9.16
C LYS A 87 -4.66 2.26 -9.18
N VAL A 88 -5.19 1.46 -8.24
CA VAL A 88 -6.64 1.25 -8.07
C VAL A 88 -7.33 2.56 -7.68
N ALA A 89 -6.77 3.33 -6.73
CA ALA A 89 -7.30 4.63 -6.33
C ALA A 89 -7.35 5.60 -7.51
N LEU A 90 -6.27 5.74 -8.28
CA LEU A 90 -6.21 6.62 -9.45
C LEU A 90 -7.30 6.26 -10.47
N LYS A 91 -7.45 4.97 -10.78
CA LYS A 91 -8.50 4.53 -11.70
C LYS A 91 -9.90 4.83 -11.15
N TYR A 92 -10.17 4.49 -9.89
CA TYR A 92 -11.45 4.74 -9.25
C TYR A 92 -11.79 6.24 -9.26
N LEU A 93 -10.84 7.10 -8.88
CA LEU A 93 -11.03 8.55 -8.83
C LEU A 93 -11.19 9.16 -10.23
N LYS A 94 -10.53 8.62 -11.23
CA LYS A 94 -10.77 9.00 -12.63
C LYS A 94 -12.19 8.69 -13.04
N ASP A 95 -12.68 7.49 -12.75
CA ASP A 95 -13.98 7.03 -13.18
C ASP A 95 -15.14 7.70 -12.41
N THR A 96 -14.94 8.07 -11.14
CA THR A 96 -15.99 8.63 -10.26
C THR A 96 -15.94 10.15 -10.12
N GLU A 97 -14.76 10.75 -10.14
CA GLU A 97 -14.55 12.19 -9.89
C GLU A 97 -13.95 12.93 -11.09
N GLY A 98 -13.64 12.22 -12.19
CA GLY A 98 -12.98 12.80 -13.36
C GLY A 98 -11.53 13.26 -13.08
N LEU A 99 -10.85 12.67 -12.07
CA LEU A 99 -9.48 13.04 -11.74
C LEU A 99 -8.56 12.80 -12.93
N ASP A 100 -7.78 13.81 -13.30
CA ASP A 100 -6.70 13.63 -14.26
C ASP A 100 -5.55 12.85 -13.58
N ILE A 101 -5.44 11.58 -13.93
CA ILE A 101 -4.44 10.66 -13.33
C ILE A 101 -2.99 11.00 -13.68
N ASN A 102 -2.77 11.91 -14.64
CA ASN A 102 -1.44 12.40 -15.03
C ASN A 102 -1.05 13.68 -14.27
N ARG A 103 -1.91 14.20 -13.40
CA ARG A 103 -1.70 15.44 -12.64
C ARG A 103 -1.61 15.20 -11.13
N PHE A 104 -0.89 14.18 -10.71
CA PHE A 104 -0.46 14.16 -9.31
C PHE A 104 0.93 14.82 -9.18
N LYS A 105 1.17 15.42 -8.05
CA LYS A 105 2.45 16.07 -7.75
C LYS A 105 2.82 15.87 -6.29
N ILE A 106 4.12 15.90 -6.04
CA ILE A 106 4.63 16.02 -4.67
C ILE A 106 4.84 17.51 -4.38
N ASP A 107 4.21 17.98 -3.32
CA ASP A 107 4.32 19.37 -2.90
C ASP A 107 5.65 19.62 -2.12
N LYS A 108 5.91 20.89 -1.78
CA LYS A 108 7.11 21.30 -1.02
C LYS A 108 7.21 20.71 0.38
N ASN A 109 6.13 20.19 0.91
CA ASN A 109 6.06 19.57 2.24
C ASN A 109 6.15 18.03 2.16
N ALA A 110 6.58 17.49 1.01
CA ALA A 110 6.64 16.07 0.73
C ALA A 110 5.27 15.36 0.83
N ASN A 111 4.19 16.03 0.40
CA ASN A 111 2.89 15.38 0.28
C ASN A 111 2.62 15.01 -1.17
N LEU A 112 2.14 13.79 -1.38
CA LEU A 112 1.57 13.38 -2.66
C LEU A 112 0.12 13.87 -2.74
N VAL A 113 -0.15 14.75 -3.71
CA VAL A 113 -1.45 15.40 -3.89
C VAL A 113 -2.22 14.76 -5.04
N LEU A 114 -3.39 14.21 -4.75
CA LEU A 114 -4.31 13.56 -5.69
C LEU A 114 -5.67 14.28 -5.68
N GLY A 115 -5.82 15.30 -6.50
CA GLY A 115 -7.01 16.14 -6.47
C GLY A 115 -7.19 16.81 -5.10
N LYS A 116 -8.23 16.43 -4.36
CA LYS A 116 -8.52 16.94 -3.00
C LYS A 116 -7.79 16.15 -1.89
N ARG A 117 -7.15 15.04 -2.22
CA ARG A 117 -6.52 14.13 -1.27
C ARG A 117 -5.05 14.46 -1.11
N VAL A 118 -4.59 14.37 0.13
CA VAL A 118 -3.21 14.68 0.50
C VAL A 118 -2.64 13.51 1.27
N ILE A 119 -1.68 12.84 0.68
CA ILE A 119 -0.96 11.70 1.26
C ILE A 119 0.37 12.22 1.80
N PRO A 120 0.52 12.38 3.13
CA PRO A 120 1.78 12.83 3.71
C PRO A 120 2.82 11.72 3.60
N LEU A 121 4.00 12.05 3.06
CA LEU A 121 5.12 11.13 2.96
C LEU A 121 6.12 11.42 4.07
N ASN A 122 6.74 10.36 4.59
CA ASN A 122 7.87 10.48 5.50
C ASN A 122 9.15 10.80 4.70
N TYR A 123 10.30 10.92 5.40
CA TYR A 123 11.59 11.21 4.76
C TYR A 123 12.08 10.09 3.83
N GLU A 124 11.53 8.88 3.95
CA GLU A 124 11.80 7.73 3.08
C GLU A 124 10.87 7.67 1.86
N GLY A 125 9.92 8.59 1.75
CA GLY A 125 8.94 8.59 0.67
C GLY A 125 7.76 7.64 0.88
N SER A 126 7.56 7.14 2.11
CA SER A 126 6.45 6.25 2.48
C SER A 126 5.34 6.98 3.24
N ALA A 127 4.11 6.51 3.08
CA ALA A 127 2.94 7.01 3.78
C ALA A 127 2.65 6.15 5.02
N ILE A 128 2.51 6.77 6.19
CA ILE A 128 2.17 6.07 7.43
C ILE A 128 0.67 5.75 7.41
N LEU A 129 0.36 4.45 7.49
CA LEU A 129 -1.01 3.98 7.42
C LEU A 129 -1.77 4.26 8.72
N ASN A 130 -3.03 4.66 8.57
CA ASN A 130 -4.00 4.63 9.65
C ASN A 130 -4.70 3.27 9.66
N TRP A 131 -4.37 2.46 10.67
CA TRP A 131 -4.87 1.09 10.80
C TRP A 131 -6.26 1.09 11.43
N TYR A 132 -7.20 0.33 10.83
CA TYR A 132 -8.60 0.27 11.28
C TYR A 132 -8.83 -0.74 12.42
N GLY A 133 -7.80 -1.47 12.82
CA GLY A 133 -7.87 -2.48 13.88
C GLY A 133 -7.22 -3.81 13.50
N PRO A 134 -7.48 -4.88 14.24
CA PRO A 134 -7.04 -6.23 13.90
C PRO A 134 -7.59 -6.70 12.56
N SER A 135 -6.97 -7.72 11.97
CA SER A 135 -7.39 -8.27 10.67
C SER A 135 -8.87 -8.62 10.63
N GLY A 136 -9.51 -8.36 9.50
CA GLY A 136 -10.89 -8.76 9.21
C GLY A 136 -11.11 -10.29 9.26
N LEU A 137 -10.05 -11.10 9.22
CA LEU A 137 -10.13 -12.54 9.49
C LEU A 137 -10.54 -12.82 10.94
N THR A 138 -10.07 -12.02 11.87
CA THR A 138 -10.35 -12.17 13.32
C THR A 138 -11.40 -11.19 13.81
N ASN A 139 -11.51 -10.03 13.17
CA ASN A 139 -12.44 -8.95 13.50
C ASN A 139 -13.25 -8.52 12.27
N LYS A 140 -14.47 -9.00 12.15
CA LYS A 140 -15.36 -8.72 11.00
C LYS A 140 -15.72 -7.25 10.80
N ASN A 141 -15.34 -6.38 11.72
CA ASN A 141 -15.62 -4.94 11.64
C ASN A 141 -14.59 -4.16 10.83
N THR A 142 -13.44 -4.76 10.47
CA THR A 142 -12.38 -4.09 9.71
C THR A 142 -12.66 -4.20 8.20
N PHE A 143 -12.47 -5.40 7.64
CA PHE A 143 -12.79 -5.69 6.24
C PHE A 143 -13.55 -7.02 6.15
N GLU A 144 -14.49 -7.09 5.21
CA GLU A 144 -15.27 -8.30 4.99
C GLU A 144 -14.48 -9.29 4.13
N TYR A 145 -14.38 -10.52 4.59
CA TYR A 145 -13.76 -11.63 3.89
C TYR A 145 -14.80 -12.57 3.32
N VAL A 146 -14.71 -12.81 2.01
CA VAL A 146 -15.52 -13.81 1.33
C VAL A 146 -14.60 -14.93 0.84
N PRO A 147 -14.68 -16.14 1.38
CA PRO A 147 -13.89 -17.26 0.89
C PRO A 147 -14.19 -17.57 -0.59
N VAL A 148 -13.16 -17.77 -1.39
CA VAL A 148 -13.27 -18.02 -2.84
C VAL A 148 -14.19 -19.21 -3.15
N TRP A 149 -14.16 -20.27 -2.32
CA TRP A 149 -15.02 -21.44 -2.49
C TRP A 149 -16.53 -21.12 -2.46
N LYS A 150 -16.94 -20.06 -1.69
CA LYS A 150 -18.35 -19.61 -1.71
C LYS A 150 -18.72 -18.97 -3.04
N VAL A 151 -17.81 -18.20 -3.63
CA VAL A 151 -17.99 -17.59 -4.95
C VAL A 151 -18.11 -18.69 -5.98
N GLU A 152 -17.17 -19.64 -5.96
CA GLU A 152 -17.13 -20.79 -6.88
C GLU A 152 -18.42 -21.61 -6.83
N LYS A 153 -18.86 -22.04 -5.65
CA LYS A 153 -20.12 -22.78 -5.47
C LYS A 153 -21.34 -22.00 -5.93
N THR A 154 -21.36 -20.70 -5.69
CA THR A 154 -22.48 -19.86 -6.15
C THR A 154 -22.50 -19.77 -7.68
N MET A 155 -21.35 -19.61 -8.33
CA MET A 155 -21.27 -19.40 -9.76
C MET A 155 -21.42 -20.69 -10.59
N TYR A 156 -20.83 -21.79 -10.13
CA TYR A 156 -20.73 -23.01 -10.91
C TYR A 156 -21.64 -24.16 -10.44
N GLU A 157 -21.98 -24.20 -9.15
CA GLU A 157 -22.84 -25.27 -8.59
C GLU A 157 -24.27 -24.78 -8.31
N GLY A 158 -24.59 -23.51 -8.60
CA GLY A 158 -25.93 -22.94 -8.37
C GLY A 158 -26.28 -22.74 -6.89
N ALA A 159 -25.32 -22.86 -5.98
CA ALA A 159 -25.52 -22.62 -4.57
C ALA A 159 -25.75 -21.13 -4.30
N LYS A 160 -26.83 -20.78 -3.59
CA LYS A 160 -27.17 -19.39 -3.25
C LYS A 160 -26.43 -18.91 -2.01
N LEU A 161 -25.08 -19.01 -1.99
CA LEU A 161 -24.26 -18.65 -0.83
C LEU A 161 -23.92 -17.16 -0.80
N ILE A 162 -23.94 -16.50 -1.96
CA ILE A 162 -23.67 -15.09 -2.12
C ILE A 162 -24.83 -14.48 -2.94
N PRO A 163 -25.40 -13.32 -2.53
CA PRO A 163 -26.40 -12.62 -3.33
C PRO A 163 -25.84 -12.24 -4.72
N GLN A 164 -26.68 -12.22 -5.74
CA GLN A 164 -26.29 -11.94 -7.12
C GLN A 164 -25.57 -10.59 -7.28
N ASP A 165 -26.04 -9.55 -6.58
CA ASP A 165 -25.49 -8.19 -6.66
C ASP A 165 -24.49 -7.87 -5.55
N TYR A 166 -24.01 -8.88 -4.82
CA TYR A 166 -23.16 -8.68 -3.65
C TYR A 166 -21.88 -7.89 -3.92
N PHE A 167 -21.27 -8.11 -5.06
CA PHE A 167 -20.01 -7.44 -5.45
C PHE A 167 -20.24 -6.15 -6.26
N LYS A 168 -21.48 -5.83 -6.59
CA LYS A 168 -21.80 -4.65 -7.40
C LYS A 168 -21.41 -3.35 -6.70
N GLY A 169 -20.66 -2.49 -7.40
CA GLY A 169 -20.20 -1.20 -6.86
C GLY A 169 -19.11 -1.30 -5.79
N LYS A 170 -18.54 -2.47 -5.57
CA LYS A 170 -17.44 -2.66 -4.60
C LYS A 170 -16.10 -2.81 -5.30
N ILE A 171 -15.04 -2.31 -4.68
CA ILE A 171 -13.67 -2.67 -5.03
C ILE A 171 -13.32 -3.95 -4.28
N ILE A 172 -12.84 -4.96 -5.00
CA ILE A 172 -12.55 -6.28 -4.45
C ILE A 172 -11.06 -6.57 -4.61
N TYR A 173 -10.41 -6.92 -3.51
CA TYR A 173 -9.06 -7.46 -3.52
C TYR A 173 -9.12 -8.98 -3.42
N ILE A 174 -8.41 -9.66 -4.29
CA ILE A 174 -8.24 -11.11 -4.25
C ILE A 174 -6.81 -11.39 -3.81
N GLY A 175 -6.65 -12.14 -2.76
CA GLY A 175 -5.35 -12.48 -2.21
C GLY A 175 -5.38 -13.70 -1.34
N THR A 176 -4.21 -14.09 -0.86
CA THR A 176 -4.03 -15.24 0.01
C THR A 176 -4.05 -14.81 1.47
N SER A 177 -4.77 -15.59 2.30
CA SER A 177 -4.83 -15.39 3.75
C SER A 177 -4.39 -16.62 4.54
N ALA A 178 -4.05 -17.72 3.84
CA ALA A 178 -3.61 -18.96 4.49
C ALA A 178 -2.18 -18.84 5.00
N THR A 179 -1.93 -19.30 6.22
CA THR A 179 -0.62 -19.26 6.89
C THR A 179 0.46 -19.96 6.07
N SER A 180 0.13 -21.04 5.37
CA SER A 180 1.04 -21.82 4.53
C SER A 180 1.55 -21.07 3.29
N LEU A 181 0.91 -19.98 2.90
CA LEU A 181 1.30 -19.18 1.74
C LEU A 181 2.21 -17.99 2.08
N PHE A 182 2.62 -17.87 3.35
CA PHE A 182 3.62 -16.93 3.86
C PHE A 182 3.36 -15.43 3.57
N ASP A 183 2.12 -15.05 3.23
CA ASP A 183 1.75 -13.65 3.03
C ASP A 183 1.16 -13.01 4.31
N LEU A 184 1.69 -13.42 5.46
CA LEU A 184 1.33 -12.83 6.74
C LEU A 184 2.44 -11.88 7.20
N LYS A 185 2.05 -10.71 7.67
CA LYS A 185 2.93 -9.64 8.13
C LYS A 185 2.55 -9.22 9.53
N SER A 186 3.51 -8.70 10.28
CA SER A 186 3.24 -8.02 11.55
C SER A 186 2.97 -6.54 11.29
N VAL A 187 1.88 -6.03 11.86
CA VAL A 187 1.44 -4.64 11.78
C VAL A 187 1.16 -4.11 13.19
N PRO A 188 1.02 -2.79 13.41
CA PRO A 188 0.82 -2.23 14.74
C PRO A 188 -0.40 -2.78 15.49
N THR A 189 -1.45 -3.18 14.79
CA THR A 189 -2.72 -3.65 15.37
C THR A 189 -2.83 -5.17 15.46
N ASP A 190 -1.96 -5.91 14.75
CA ASP A 190 -2.01 -7.38 14.73
C ASP A 190 -0.65 -7.96 14.34
N ARG A 191 -0.28 -9.10 14.94
CA ARG A 191 0.95 -9.82 14.60
C ARG A 191 0.81 -10.71 13.37
N ILE A 192 -0.42 -11.09 13.03
CA ILE A 192 -0.75 -12.01 11.95
C ILE A 192 -1.76 -11.34 11.03
N PHE A 193 -1.26 -10.51 10.12
CA PHE A 193 -2.08 -9.67 9.26
C PHE A 193 -1.83 -10.04 7.78
N PRO A 194 -2.88 -10.38 7.00
CA PRO A 194 -2.72 -10.73 5.60
C PRO A 194 -2.21 -9.56 4.76
N GLY A 195 -1.23 -9.82 3.88
CA GLY A 195 -0.68 -8.79 3.00
C GLY A 195 -1.73 -8.11 2.12
N VAL A 196 -2.70 -8.88 1.62
CA VAL A 196 -3.81 -8.33 0.84
C VAL A 196 -4.59 -7.26 1.61
N GLU A 197 -4.77 -7.41 2.91
CA GLU A 197 -5.48 -6.45 3.75
C GLU A 197 -4.65 -5.18 4.02
N ILE A 198 -3.31 -5.28 4.04
CA ILE A 198 -2.43 -4.10 4.09
C ILE A 198 -2.66 -3.21 2.87
N HIS A 199 -2.71 -3.82 1.67
CA HIS A 199 -2.98 -3.09 0.44
C HIS A 199 -4.38 -2.47 0.42
N THR A 200 -5.37 -3.18 0.98
CA THR A 200 -6.74 -2.67 1.12
C THR A 200 -6.79 -1.50 2.10
N THR A 201 -6.07 -1.59 3.22
CA THR A 201 -5.94 -0.48 4.20
C THR A 201 -5.35 0.76 3.53
N PHE A 202 -4.29 0.60 2.74
CA PHE A 202 -3.68 1.72 2.01
C PHE A 202 -4.66 2.35 1.02
N LEU A 203 -5.38 1.54 0.22
CA LEU A 203 -6.41 2.06 -0.67
C LEU A 203 -7.46 2.87 0.09
N ASN A 204 -7.96 2.33 1.20
CA ASN A 204 -8.99 3.00 1.98
C ASN A 204 -8.48 4.32 2.58
N ASN A 205 -7.24 4.34 3.09
CA ASN A 205 -6.61 5.58 3.57
C ASN A 205 -6.51 6.63 2.44
N ILE A 206 -6.21 6.22 1.20
CA ILE A 206 -6.20 7.14 0.04
C ILE A 206 -7.60 7.69 -0.23
N LEU A 207 -8.61 6.82 -0.31
CA LEU A 207 -9.98 7.21 -0.67
C LEU A 207 -10.60 8.11 0.40
N ASP A 208 -10.39 7.80 1.67
CA ASP A 208 -10.91 8.55 2.82
C ASP A 208 -10.04 9.77 3.19
N ASN A 209 -8.88 9.93 2.53
CA ASN A 209 -7.88 10.95 2.86
C ASN A 209 -7.48 10.91 4.35
N ASN A 210 -7.27 9.70 4.88
CA ASN A 210 -7.09 9.44 6.30
C ASN A 210 -5.74 8.75 6.58
N PHE A 211 -4.69 9.57 6.67
CA PHE A 211 -3.33 9.13 6.98
C PHE A 211 -2.86 9.66 8.32
N ILE A 212 -1.99 8.92 8.98
CA ILE A 212 -1.28 9.41 10.16
C ILE A 212 -0.23 10.43 9.71
N LYS A 213 -0.23 11.60 10.35
CA LYS A 213 0.74 12.66 10.09
C LYS A 213 1.75 12.72 11.23
N ARG A 214 3.03 12.83 10.89
CA ARG A 214 4.06 13.12 11.88
C ARG A 214 3.95 14.57 12.34
N VAL A 215 4.15 14.77 13.62
CA VAL A 215 4.24 16.11 14.19
C VAL A 215 5.53 16.78 13.69
N PRO A 216 5.51 18.05 13.31
CA PRO A 216 6.73 18.77 12.92
C PRO A 216 7.78 18.75 14.04
N MET A 217 9.04 18.50 13.68
CA MET A 217 10.15 18.35 14.63
C MET A 217 10.24 19.47 15.70
N PRO A 218 10.03 20.77 15.40
CA PRO A 218 10.06 21.82 16.43
C PRO A 218 8.97 21.65 17.48
N VAL A 219 7.79 21.17 17.07
CA VAL A 219 6.65 20.94 17.98
C VAL A 219 6.93 19.73 18.86
N ASP A 220 7.49 18.66 18.28
CA ASP A 220 7.88 17.45 19.01
C ASP A 220 8.94 17.75 20.08
N ILE A 221 9.98 18.52 19.74
CA ILE A 221 11.00 18.99 20.68
C ILE A 221 10.37 19.83 21.80
N ALA A 222 9.50 20.78 21.46
CA ALA A 222 8.86 21.65 22.46
C ALA A 222 7.98 20.83 23.41
N LEU A 223 7.18 19.90 22.90
CA LEU A 223 6.36 19.01 23.72
C LEU A 223 7.21 18.11 24.62
N SER A 224 8.30 17.56 24.10
CA SER A 224 9.22 16.72 24.88
C SER A 224 9.89 17.50 26.03
N LEU A 225 10.32 18.74 25.78
CA LEU A 225 10.90 19.62 26.82
C LEU A 225 9.87 19.97 27.86
N LEU A 226 8.64 20.36 27.48
CA LEU A 226 7.56 20.68 28.42
C LEU A 226 7.21 19.47 29.28
N LEU A 227 7.09 18.29 28.69
CA LEU A 227 6.77 17.07 29.42
C LEU A 227 7.90 16.72 30.41
N SER A 228 9.15 16.83 29.99
CA SER A 228 10.32 16.58 30.83
C SER A 228 10.38 17.52 32.00
N LEU A 229 10.12 18.81 31.76
CA LEU A 229 10.06 19.82 32.84
C LEU A 229 8.92 19.52 33.82
N PHE A 230 7.75 19.19 33.33
CA PHE A 230 6.58 18.84 34.14
C PHE A 230 6.85 17.65 35.06
N VAL A 231 7.39 16.57 34.48
CA VAL A 231 7.78 15.37 35.26
C VAL A 231 8.86 15.71 36.28
N GLY A 232 9.88 16.47 35.88
CA GLY A 232 10.94 16.94 36.82
C GLY A 232 10.39 17.71 38.00
N LEU A 233 9.44 18.61 37.81
CA LEU A 233 8.81 19.38 38.88
C LEU A 233 7.99 18.51 39.85
N ILE A 234 7.37 17.43 39.33
CA ILE A 234 6.63 16.49 40.19
C ILE A 234 7.58 15.65 41.04
N VAL A 235 8.70 15.21 40.47
CA VAL A 235 9.67 14.33 41.17
C VAL A 235 10.46 15.10 42.24
N ILE A 236 10.71 16.41 42.05
CA ILE A 236 11.44 17.25 43.05
C ILE A 236 10.56 17.60 44.24
N ARG A 237 9.26 17.42 44.20
CA ARG A 237 8.30 17.73 45.25
C ARG A 237 8.04 16.55 46.18
#